data_8d633a2fd6fd7f5ff597ddf9773137fe
#
_entry.id   8d633a2fd6fd7f5ff597ddf9773137fe
#
_cell.length_a   1.000
_cell.length_b   1.000
_cell.length_c   1.000
_cell.angle_alpha   90.00
_cell.angle_beta   90.00
_cell.angle_gamma   90.00
#
_symmetry.space_group_name_H-M   'P 1'
#
loop_
_entity.id
_entity.type
_entity.pdbx_description
1 polymer ?
#
loop_
_entity_poly.entity_id
_entity_poly.type
_entity_poly.pdbx_seq_one_letter_code
_entity_poly.pdbx_strand_id
1 'polypeptide(L)'
;TASQTNDVITVSKNVKVNSTFSSPKALGIKKAKLKSLYNIVSDNTKVATVTAAGTVKGIKKGATTITLTSKADGSVYAKINVNVKNRYNKQKLRLMSAIIYAEAGSECYAGKKAVGIVIMNRVRSKDFPGTLKKVIYQPGQFGPVRNGSLKKALKLYDEGRLNKKCIKAAK
;
A
#
# COMPACT_ATOMS: atom_id res chain seq x y z
N THR A 1 -24.45 -43.35 -4.67
CA THR A 1 -24.51 -41.87 -4.54
C THR A 1 -23.11 -41.34 -4.56
N ALA A 2 -22.68 -40.85 -5.74
CA ALA A 2 -21.38 -40.20 -5.90
C ALA A 2 -21.36 -38.86 -5.15
N SER A 3 -20.55 -38.74 -4.11
CA SER A 3 -20.26 -37.52 -3.41
C SER A 3 -19.46 -36.63 -4.37
N GLN A 4 -20.08 -35.60 -4.96
CA GLN A 4 -19.35 -34.56 -5.67
C GLN A 4 -18.60 -33.74 -4.62
N THR A 5 -17.32 -33.99 -4.47
CA THR A 5 -16.41 -33.07 -3.78
C THR A 5 -16.29 -31.82 -4.65
N ASN A 6 -17.11 -30.79 -4.36
CA ASN A 6 -16.94 -29.48 -4.96
C ASN A 6 -15.60 -28.92 -4.46
N ASP A 7 -14.57 -28.98 -5.31
CA ASP A 7 -13.27 -28.38 -5.00
C ASP A 7 -13.46 -26.89 -4.71
N VAL A 8 -13.02 -26.46 -3.51
CA VAL A 8 -13.09 -25.07 -3.09
C VAL A 8 -12.17 -24.22 -3.96
N ILE A 9 -12.74 -23.27 -4.70
CA ILE A 9 -11.96 -22.35 -5.52
C ILE A 9 -11.07 -21.50 -4.62
N THR A 10 -9.75 -21.59 -4.78
CA THR A 10 -8.81 -20.78 -4.00
C THR A 10 -8.01 -19.86 -4.91
N VAL A 11 -8.03 -18.56 -4.64
CA VAL A 11 -7.23 -17.55 -5.35
C VAL A 11 -6.45 -16.68 -4.38
N SER A 12 -5.30 -16.16 -4.81
CA SER A 12 -4.48 -15.25 -4.00
C SER A 12 -4.46 -13.85 -4.62
N LYS A 13 -4.59 -12.81 -3.79
CA LYS A 13 -4.56 -11.41 -4.21
C LYS A 13 -3.67 -10.57 -3.31
N ASN A 14 -2.81 -9.75 -3.94
CA ASN A 14 -2.09 -8.69 -3.26
C ASN A 14 -2.88 -7.38 -3.40
N VAL A 15 -3.10 -6.69 -2.30
CA VAL A 15 -3.73 -5.37 -2.27
C VAL A 15 -2.89 -4.42 -1.42
N LYS A 16 -2.84 -3.14 -1.76
CA LYS A 16 -2.17 -2.13 -0.93
C LYS A 16 -3.14 -1.60 0.12
N VAL A 17 -2.62 -1.16 1.27
CA VAL A 17 -3.42 -0.43 2.27
C VAL A 17 -4.17 0.72 1.60
N ASN A 18 -5.47 0.87 1.91
CA ASN A 18 -6.41 1.82 1.33
C ASN A 18 -6.71 1.64 -0.18
N SER A 19 -6.35 0.50 -0.76
CA SER A 19 -6.76 0.13 -2.12
C SER A 19 -7.81 -0.97 -2.07
N THR A 20 -8.57 -1.10 -3.16
CA THR A 20 -9.67 -2.07 -3.29
C THR A 20 -9.47 -2.99 -4.49
N PHE A 21 -10.13 -4.14 -4.46
CA PHE A 21 -10.35 -4.98 -5.64
C PHE A 21 -11.74 -5.64 -5.58
N SER A 22 -12.21 -6.15 -6.71
CA SER A 22 -13.49 -6.84 -6.85
C SER A 22 -13.31 -8.35 -6.66
N SER A 23 -13.93 -8.95 -5.64
CA SER A 23 -13.91 -10.40 -5.44
C SER A 23 -14.66 -11.16 -6.55
N PRO A 24 -15.82 -10.71 -7.07
CA PRO A 24 -16.45 -11.34 -8.23
C PRO A 24 -15.51 -11.44 -9.43
N LYS A 25 -14.81 -10.34 -9.77
CA LYS A 25 -13.82 -10.33 -10.85
C LYS A 25 -12.64 -11.29 -10.58
N ALA A 26 -12.21 -11.36 -9.33
CA ALA A 26 -11.11 -12.25 -8.93
C ALA A 26 -11.48 -13.74 -9.06
N LEU A 27 -12.75 -14.07 -8.87
CA LEU A 27 -13.29 -15.44 -8.93
C LEU A 27 -13.94 -15.79 -10.29
N GLY A 28 -14.00 -14.85 -11.24
CA GLY A 28 -14.67 -15.08 -12.53
C GLY A 28 -16.19 -15.20 -12.46
N ILE A 29 -16.84 -14.68 -11.41
CA ILE A 29 -18.30 -14.77 -11.23
C ILE A 29 -18.99 -13.41 -11.48
N LYS A 30 -20.24 -13.45 -11.93
CA LYS A 30 -21.05 -12.22 -12.09
C LYS A 30 -21.41 -11.65 -10.72
N LYS A 31 -21.35 -10.31 -10.58
CA LYS A 31 -21.65 -9.59 -9.33
C LYS A 31 -23.06 -9.86 -8.80
N ALA A 32 -24.05 -10.00 -9.69
CA ALA A 32 -25.40 -10.36 -9.31
C ALA A 32 -25.47 -11.75 -8.65
N LYS A 33 -24.78 -12.75 -9.20
CA LYS A 33 -24.67 -14.10 -8.61
C LYS A 33 -24.02 -14.09 -7.22
N LEU A 34 -22.99 -13.25 -6.99
CA LEU A 34 -22.40 -13.13 -5.67
C LEU A 34 -23.45 -12.77 -4.62
N LYS A 35 -24.21 -11.69 -4.85
CA LYS A 35 -25.19 -11.17 -3.89
C LYS A 35 -26.34 -12.14 -3.64
N SER A 36 -26.81 -12.84 -4.69
CA SER A 36 -27.95 -13.76 -4.57
C SER A 36 -27.60 -15.10 -3.94
N LEU A 37 -26.45 -15.68 -4.28
CA LEU A 37 -26.14 -17.07 -3.97
C LEU A 37 -25.15 -17.25 -2.81
N TYR A 38 -24.36 -16.22 -2.45
CA TYR A 38 -23.28 -16.38 -1.49
C TYR A 38 -23.32 -15.36 -0.37
N ASN A 39 -22.92 -15.79 0.82
CA ASN A 39 -22.44 -14.93 1.88
C ASN A 39 -20.94 -14.71 1.68
N ILE A 40 -20.45 -13.51 1.99
CA ILE A 40 -19.02 -13.17 1.86
C ILE A 40 -18.53 -12.50 3.14
N VAL A 41 -17.49 -13.05 3.73
CA VAL A 41 -16.94 -12.56 5.01
C VAL A 41 -15.43 -12.49 4.97
N SER A 42 -14.85 -11.63 5.80
CA SER A 42 -13.40 -11.56 6.04
C SER A 42 -13.09 -12.18 7.40
N ASP A 43 -12.14 -13.09 7.45
CA ASP A 43 -11.70 -13.72 8.70
C ASP A 43 -11.01 -12.72 9.64
N ASN A 44 -10.46 -11.62 9.09
CA ASN A 44 -9.85 -10.55 9.87
C ASN A 44 -10.11 -9.16 9.25
N THR A 45 -11.16 -8.49 9.72
CA THR A 45 -11.57 -7.15 9.25
C THR A 45 -10.56 -6.06 9.60
N LYS A 46 -9.66 -6.27 10.57
CA LYS A 46 -8.56 -5.35 10.88
C LYS A 46 -7.48 -5.35 9.78
N VAL A 47 -7.39 -6.43 8.99
CA VAL A 47 -6.45 -6.56 7.86
C VAL A 47 -7.11 -6.16 6.55
N ALA A 48 -8.27 -6.72 6.23
CA ALA A 48 -9.06 -6.35 5.07
C ALA A 48 -10.55 -6.47 5.36
N THR A 49 -11.35 -5.57 4.82
CA THR A 49 -12.81 -5.62 4.87
C THR A 49 -13.36 -6.04 3.51
N VAL A 50 -14.57 -6.59 3.51
CA VAL A 50 -15.33 -6.89 2.30
C VAL A 50 -16.78 -6.42 2.45
N THR A 51 -17.34 -5.89 1.38
CA THR A 51 -18.77 -5.51 1.31
C THR A 51 -19.60 -6.66 0.76
N ALA A 52 -20.92 -6.65 1.02
CA ALA A 52 -21.86 -7.64 0.43
C ALA A 52 -21.82 -7.65 -1.12
N ALA A 53 -21.41 -6.54 -1.76
CA ALA A 53 -21.20 -6.45 -3.20
C ALA A 53 -19.84 -7.04 -3.66
N GLY A 54 -19.04 -7.56 -2.74
CA GLY A 54 -17.75 -8.19 -3.03
C GLY A 54 -16.59 -7.22 -3.25
N THR A 55 -16.71 -5.96 -2.83
CA THR A 55 -15.56 -5.05 -2.84
C THR A 55 -14.69 -5.28 -1.62
N VAL A 56 -13.47 -5.75 -1.83
CA VAL A 56 -12.46 -5.98 -0.78
C VAL A 56 -11.55 -4.76 -0.66
N LYS A 57 -11.34 -4.26 0.57
CA LYS A 57 -10.47 -3.12 0.88
C LYS A 57 -9.38 -3.54 1.86
N GLY A 58 -8.12 -3.29 1.49
CA GLY A 58 -6.98 -3.47 2.40
C GLY A 58 -6.94 -2.37 3.47
N ILE A 59 -6.93 -2.75 4.73
CA ILE A 59 -6.96 -1.84 5.89
C ILE A 59 -5.57 -1.69 6.50
N LYS A 60 -4.90 -2.80 6.83
CA LYS A 60 -3.59 -2.83 7.49
C LYS A 60 -2.72 -3.93 6.88
N LYS A 61 -1.41 -3.72 6.83
CA LYS A 61 -0.45 -4.76 6.40
C LYS A 61 -0.68 -6.05 7.19
N GLY A 62 -0.82 -7.15 6.46
CA GLY A 62 -1.06 -8.49 7.01
C GLY A 62 -1.67 -9.41 5.96
N ALA A 63 -2.00 -10.62 6.37
CA ALA A 63 -2.73 -11.58 5.56
C ALA A 63 -4.08 -11.91 6.21
N THR A 64 -5.09 -12.17 5.39
CA THR A 64 -6.41 -12.65 5.80
C THR A 64 -7.05 -13.41 4.65
N THR A 65 -8.06 -14.20 4.96
CA THR A 65 -8.87 -14.88 3.94
C THR A 65 -10.25 -14.21 3.85
N ILE A 66 -10.75 -14.09 2.65
CA ILE A 66 -12.15 -13.76 2.36
C ILE A 66 -12.81 -15.05 1.94
N THR A 67 -13.80 -15.49 2.69
CA THR A 67 -14.52 -16.75 2.47
C THR A 67 -15.89 -16.48 1.87
N LEU A 68 -16.25 -17.21 0.82
CA LEU A 68 -17.56 -17.25 0.24
C LEU A 68 -18.22 -18.56 0.59
N THR A 69 -19.42 -18.49 1.20
CA THR A 69 -20.24 -19.65 1.53
C THR A 69 -21.55 -19.60 0.75
N SER A 70 -22.01 -20.74 0.29
CA SER A 70 -23.31 -20.91 -0.36
C SER A 70 -24.43 -20.57 0.65
N LYS A 71 -25.41 -19.80 0.21
CA LYS A 71 -26.62 -19.51 1.02
C LYS A 71 -27.59 -20.69 1.09
N ALA A 72 -27.50 -21.62 0.13
CA ALA A 72 -28.40 -22.75 0.05
C ALA A 72 -28.08 -23.82 1.12
N ASP A 73 -26.80 -24.10 1.34
CA ASP A 73 -26.35 -25.22 2.17
C ASP A 73 -25.20 -24.87 3.15
N GLY A 74 -24.72 -23.62 3.13
CA GLY A 74 -23.62 -23.18 3.99
C GLY A 74 -22.23 -23.69 3.56
N SER A 75 -22.12 -24.48 2.49
CA SER A 75 -20.83 -24.99 2.01
C SER A 75 -19.88 -23.89 1.58
N VAL A 76 -18.57 -24.12 1.73
CA VAL A 76 -17.55 -23.19 1.27
C VAL A 76 -17.41 -23.30 -0.24
N TYR A 77 -17.76 -22.25 -0.96
CA TYR A 77 -17.64 -22.15 -2.41
C TYR A 77 -16.24 -21.70 -2.84
N ALA A 78 -15.72 -20.66 -2.19
CA ALA A 78 -14.41 -20.09 -2.58
C ALA A 78 -13.70 -19.42 -1.40
N LYS A 79 -12.37 -19.38 -1.49
CA LYS A 79 -11.48 -18.64 -0.59
C LYS A 79 -10.57 -17.69 -1.38
N ILE A 80 -10.43 -16.45 -0.91
CA ILE A 80 -9.48 -15.47 -1.47
C ILE A 80 -8.45 -15.17 -0.41
N ASN A 81 -7.22 -15.64 -0.59
CA ASN A 81 -6.09 -15.32 0.27
C ASN A 81 -5.63 -13.90 -0.05
N VAL A 82 -5.89 -12.96 0.85
CA VAL A 82 -5.60 -11.52 0.67
C VAL A 82 -4.33 -11.18 1.43
N ASN A 83 -3.30 -10.74 0.71
CA ASN A 83 -2.08 -10.20 1.29
C ASN A 83 -2.08 -8.68 1.17
N VAL A 84 -2.29 -7.98 2.27
CA VAL A 84 -2.29 -6.52 2.31
C VAL A 84 -0.87 -6.01 2.53
N LYS A 85 -0.34 -5.27 1.56
CA LYS A 85 1.00 -4.66 1.60
C LYS A 85 0.90 -3.17 1.93
N ASN A 86 1.94 -2.60 2.55
CA ASN A 86 2.01 -1.16 2.73
C ASN A 86 1.91 -0.45 1.37
N ARG A 87 1.25 0.70 1.33
CA ARG A 87 1.16 1.53 0.13
C ARG A 87 2.52 2.07 -0.28
N TYR A 88 3.36 2.38 0.70
CA TYR A 88 4.71 2.91 0.51
C TYR A 88 5.75 1.98 1.15
N ASN A 89 6.92 1.90 0.51
CA ASN A 89 8.08 1.30 1.15
C ASN A 89 8.52 2.20 2.32
N LYS A 90 8.57 1.66 3.54
CA LYS A 90 8.89 2.43 4.75
C LYS A 90 10.23 3.15 4.67
N GLN A 91 11.27 2.49 4.17
CA GLN A 91 12.61 3.07 4.06
C GLN A 91 12.65 4.21 3.03
N LYS A 92 11.98 4.03 1.88
CA LYS A 92 11.87 5.08 0.86
C LYS A 92 11.07 6.27 1.38
N LEU A 93 9.95 6.03 2.08
CA LEU A 93 9.14 7.09 2.67
C LEU A 93 9.94 7.86 3.74
N ARG A 94 10.65 7.15 4.62
CA ARG A 94 11.53 7.74 5.64
C ARG A 94 12.57 8.66 5.01
N LEU A 95 13.31 8.18 4.01
CA LEU A 95 14.37 8.94 3.35
C LEU A 95 13.81 10.15 2.58
N MET A 96 12.72 9.98 1.82
CA MET A 96 12.06 11.06 1.10
C MET A 96 11.53 12.13 2.05
N SER A 97 10.88 11.73 3.14
CA SER A 97 10.35 12.69 4.14
C SER A 97 11.47 13.49 4.80
N ALA A 98 12.58 12.84 5.13
CA ALA A 98 13.72 13.46 5.76
C ALA A 98 14.44 14.46 4.85
N ILE A 99 14.63 14.12 3.56
CA ILE A 99 15.28 15.05 2.62
C ILE A 99 14.36 16.24 2.32
N ILE A 100 13.05 16.04 2.16
CA ILE A 100 12.09 17.15 2.00
C ILE A 100 12.12 18.08 3.22
N TYR A 101 12.21 17.53 4.42
CA TYR A 101 12.33 18.35 5.63
C TYR A 101 13.65 19.13 5.68
N ALA A 102 14.76 18.50 5.32
CA ALA A 102 16.07 19.11 5.36
C ALA A 102 16.27 20.23 4.31
N GLU A 103 15.62 20.09 3.14
CA GLU A 103 15.67 21.10 2.05
C GLU A 103 14.60 22.18 2.18
N ALA A 104 13.39 21.82 2.62
CA ALA A 104 12.21 22.68 2.55
C ALA A 104 11.36 22.66 3.83
N GLY A 105 11.97 22.42 5.00
CA GLY A 105 11.25 22.29 6.27
C GLY A 105 10.41 23.49 6.65
N SER A 106 10.89 24.72 6.35
CA SER A 106 10.20 26.00 6.56
C SER A 106 9.22 26.38 5.44
N GLU A 107 9.35 25.78 4.25
CA GLU A 107 8.54 26.12 3.09
C GLU A 107 7.06 25.81 3.26
N CYS A 108 6.22 26.39 2.40
CA CYS A 108 4.81 26.01 2.28
C CYS A 108 4.68 24.54 1.76
N TYR A 109 3.47 24.01 1.78
CA TYR A 109 3.25 22.61 1.35
C TYR A 109 3.59 22.38 -0.13
N ALA A 110 3.35 23.38 -0.98
CA ALA A 110 3.70 23.33 -2.40
C ALA A 110 5.22 23.22 -2.60
N GLY A 111 6.02 24.01 -1.89
CA GLY A 111 7.48 23.93 -1.91
C GLY A 111 8.01 22.56 -1.46
N LYS A 112 7.44 22.00 -0.38
CA LYS A 112 7.75 20.65 0.07
C LYS A 112 7.47 19.60 -1.01
N LYS A 113 6.33 19.71 -1.71
CA LYS A 113 5.99 18.81 -2.83
C LYS A 113 6.95 18.96 -4.00
N ALA A 114 7.34 20.21 -4.34
CA ALA A 114 8.27 20.48 -5.43
C ALA A 114 9.60 19.77 -5.24
N VAL A 115 10.16 19.79 -4.03
CA VAL A 115 11.39 19.04 -3.71
C VAL A 115 11.20 17.54 -3.98
N GLY A 116 10.10 16.94 -3.52
CA GLY A 116 9.80 15.53 -3.76
C GLY A 116 9.67 15.19 -5.24
N ILE A 117 9.03 16.07 -6.03
CA ILE A 117 8.85 15.92 -7.48
C ILE A 117 10.20 15.97 -8.19
N VAL A 118 11.06 16.95 -7.87
CA VAL A 118 12.41 17.08 -8.45
C VAL A 118 13.22 15.80 -8.20
N ILE A 119 13.23 15.29 -6.96
CA ILE A 119 13.93 14.06 -6.62
C ILE A 119 13.39 12.88 -7.43
N MET A 120 12.07 12.74 -7.54
CA MET A 120 11.47 11.63 -8.29
C MET A 120 11.67 11.74 -9.80
N ASN A 121 11.73 12.94 -10.35
CA ASN A 121 12.08 13.15 -11.75
C ASN A 121 13.51 12.71 -12.02
N ARG A 122 14.46 13.04 -11.14
CA ARG A 122 15.83 12.53 -11.25
C ARG A 122 15.90 10.99 -11.17
N VAL A 123 15.15 10.36 -10.26
CA VAL A 123 15.09 8.89 -10.16
C VAL A 123 14.57 8.24 -11.46
N ARG A 124 13.72 8.94 -12.22
CA ARG A 124 13.14 8.44 -13.48
C ARG A 124 13.98 8.79 -14.71
N SER A 125 14.81 9.82 -14.64
CA SER A 125 15.69 10.21 -15.74
C SER A 125 16.84 9.21 -15.90
N LYS A 126 17.25 8.99 -17.15
CA LYS A 126 18.43 8.19 -17.48
C LYS A 126 19.75 8.90 -17.13
N ASP A 127 19.73 10.22 -16.95
CA ASP A 127 20.89 11.04 -16.62
C ASP A 127 21.28 10.98 -15.14
N PHE A 128 20.47 10.34 -14.30
CA PHE A 128 20.66 10.22 -12.87
C PHE A 128 20.64 8.77 -12.41
N PRO A 129 21.23 8.48 -11.22
CA PRO A 129 21.13 7.14 -10.63
C PRO A 129 19.67 6.74 -10.42
N GLY A 130 19.25 5.57 -10.96
CA GLY A 130 17.85 5.12 -11.00
C GLY A 130 17.21 4.73 -9.67
N THR A 131 17.78 5.14 -8.52
CA THR A 131 17.20 4.84 -7.20
C THR A 131 17.19 6.06 -6.29
N LEU A 132 16.15 6.18 -5.46
CA LEU A 132 16.00 7.27 -4.49
C LEU A 132 17.26 7.48 -3.64
N LYS A 133 17.84 6.39 -3.09
CA LYS A 133 19.04 6.48 -2.26
C LYS A 133 20.21 7.02 -3.04
N LYS A 134 20.49 6.50 -4.23
CA LYS A 134 21.61 6.94 -5.06
C LYS A 134 21.47 8.40 -5.50
N VAL A 135 20.26 8.85 -5.86
CA VAL A 135 19.99 10.25 -6.23
C VAL A 135 20.24 11.18 -5.05
N ILE A 136 19.73 10.87 -3.87
CA ILE A 136 19.89 11.74 -2.68
C ILE A 136 21.35 11.80 -2.21
N TYR A 137 22.07 10.68 -2.25
CA TYR A 137 23.47 10.61 -1.81
C TYR A 137 24.48 10.88 -2.93
N GLN A 138 24.03 11.30 -4.11
CA GLN A 138 24.95 11.68 -5.20
C GLN A 138 25.81 12.87 -4.76
N PRO A 139 27.14 12.81 -4.91
CA PRO A 139 28.04 13.88 -4.50
C PRO A 139 27.64 15.24 -5.08
N GLY A 140 27.63 16.27 -4.24
CA GLY A 140 27.34 17.65 -4.66
C GLY A 140 25.85 18.01 -4.89
N GLN A 141 24.94 17.05 -4.90
CA GLN A 141 23.53 17.30 -5.26
C GLN A 141 22.66 17.88 -4.13
N PHE A 142 22.88 17.45 -2.90
CA PHE A 142 22.07 17.89 -1.76
C PHE A 142 22.96 18.35 -0.59
N GLY A 143 22.82 19.63 -0.22
CA GLY A 143 23.52 20.24 0.91
C GLY A 143 23.32 19.51 2.24
N PRO A 144 22.09 19.11 2.60
CA PRO A 144 21.77 18.38 3.81
C PRO A 144 22.51 17.06 4.02
N VAL A 145 22.97 16.42 2.96
CA VAL A 145 23.78 15.19 3.04
C VAL A 145 25.16 15.52 3.62
N ARG A 146 25.77 16.65 3.18
CA ARG A 146 27.12 17.07 3.60
C ARG A 146 27.13 17.71 4.98
N ASN A 147 26.15 18.57 5.29
CA ASN A 147 26.13 19.33 6.55
C ASN A 147 25.44 18.59 7.72
N GLY A 148 25.05 17.32 7.53
CA GLY A 148 24.42 16.50 8.56
C GLY A 148 22.94 16.76 8.83
N SER A 149 22.30 17.74 8.16
CA SER A 149 20.87 18.04 8.35
C SER A 149 19.99 16.86 7.99
N LEU A 150 20.35 16.09 6.94
CA LEU A 150 19.64 14.87 6.59
C LEU A 150 19.68 13.82 7.72
N LYS A 151 20.84 13.65 8.36
CA LYS A 151 20.98 12.72 9.50
C LYS A 151 20.08 13.13 10.68
N LYS A 152 20.03 14.43 10.98
CA LYS A 152 19.12 14.99 12.01
C LYS A 152 17.64 14.75 11.64
N ALA A 153 17.26 14.99 10.37
CA ALA A 153 15.91 14.77 9.89
C ALA A 153 15.49 13.28 9.92
N LEU A 154 16.38 12.36 9.59
CA LEU A 154 16.15 10.93 9.71
C LEU A 154 15.89 10.52 11.16
N LYS A 155 16.65 11.06 12.12
CA LYS A 155 16.42 10.83 13.55
C LYS A 155 15.05 11.35 13.99
N LEU A 156 14.67 12.57 13.59
CA LEU A 156 13.33 13.12 13.87
C LEU A 156 12.21 12.26 13.30
N TYR A 157 12.40 11.68 12.11
CA TYR A 157 11.43 10.75 11.54
C TYR A 157 11.28 9.48 12.39
N ASP A 158 12.38 8.90 12.82
CA ASP A 158 12.39 7.66 13.61
C ASP A 158 11.74 7.87 15.00
N GLU A 159 11.92 9.06 15.58
CA GLU A 159 11.29 9.50 16.83
C GLU A 159 9.81 9.92 16.67
N GLY A 160 9.27 9.90 15.45
CA GLY A 160 7.88 10.36 15.18
C GLY A 160 7.69 11.88 15.26
N ARG A 161 8.77 12.66 15.33
CA ARG A 161 8.79 14.13 15.53
C ARG A 161 8.94 14.93 14.23
N LEU A 162 9.16 14.25 13.09
CA LEU A 162 9.28 14.94 11.81
C LEU A 162 7.96 15.62 11.43
N ASN A 163 8.06 16.82 10.83
CA ASN A 163 6.90 17.58 10.37
C ASN A 163 5.96 16.73 9.49
N LYS A 164 4.70 16.59 9.91
CA LYS A 164 3.68 15.77 9.23
C LYS A 164 3.42 16.21 7.78
N LYS A 165 3.57 17.53 7.47
CA LYS A 165 3.44 18.03 6.09
C LYS A 165 4.56 17.49 5.18
N CYS A 166 5.79 17.31 5.68
CA CYS A 166 6.89 16.69 4.92
C CYS A 166 6.61 15.21 4.64
N ILE A 167 6.08 14.46 5.63
CA ILE A 167 5.68 13.06 5.45
C ILE A 167 4.51 12.96 4.44
N LYS A 168 3.57 13.92 4.48
CA LYS A 168 2.47 13.98 3.51
C LYS A 168 2.96 14.29 2.09
N ALA A 169 3.93 15.18 1.96
CA ALA A 169 4.53 15.55 0.67
C ALA A 169 5.35 14.40 0.05
N ALA A 170 5.90 13.50 0.87
CA ALA A 170 6.66 12.32 0.44
C ALA A 170 5.79 11.14 -0.03
N LYS A 171 4.48 11.20 0.13
CA LYS A 171 3.48 10.18 -0.27
C LYS A 171 2.92 10.44 -1.65
#